data_c9af8f874d2be40d34c666c43d6a7370
#
_entry.id   c9af8f874d2be40d34c666c43d6a7370
#
_cell.length_a   1.000
_cell.length_b   1.000
_cell.length_c   1.000
_cell.angle_alpha   90.00
_cell.angle_beta   90.00
_cell.angle_gamma   90.00
#
_symmetry.space_group_name_H-M   'P 1'
#
loop_
_entity.id
_entity.type
_entity.pdbx_description
1 polymer ?
#
loop_
_entity_poly.entity_id
_entity_poly.type
_entity_poly.pdbx_seq_one_letter_code
_entity_poly.pdbx_strand_id
1 'polypeptide(L)'
;VNYDGQTDITATSLKTFEQGVVVVGRAKAWVERDFSYDITGKQDFMDAVAAQVAEYKDGIDQDTILAILKGVFAMNSDAKSKEFVSKHTSDVDGAMTATTLNTATNKACGANKKKFSLVFMHSDVSTGLENLNLIERLKYTDKDGITRSLDLGSWNGKLVVVDDDLPAEEGYFDAAESTEGAVKVVANDATPSAGEIKLSAVTPYFGGKMLAANMYVVPGIRYTTYVLGDGAVSYEDIGAKVPYEMGRDPAKNGGQDTLYNRWRDCFAPFGISYEKVSQASLSPTDTELADGANWVLVHSGEAQAAKRSYINHKAIPIARIFSRG
;
A
#
# COMPACT_ATOMS: atom_id res chain seq x y z
N VAL A 1 -19.21 -10.14 -33.95
CA VAL A 1 -20.21 -10.04 -35.02
C VAL A 1 -20.05 -11.26 -35.90
N ASN A 2 -21.12 -11.96 -36.16
CA ASN A 2 -21.10 -13.11 -37.07
C ASN A 2 -20.97 -12.57 -38.51
N TYR A 3 -20.02 -13.06 -39.27
CA TYR A 3 -19.82 -12.66 -40.66
C TYR A 3 -20.60 -13.61 -41.57
N ASP A 4 -21.64 -13.11 -42.18
CA ASP A 4 -22.52 -13.86 -43.09
C ASP A 4 -22.39 -13.42 -44.57
N GLY A 5 -21.52 -12.45 -44.86
CA GLY A 5 -21.30 -11.90 -46.20
C GLY A 5 -22.41 -10.95 -46.68
N GLN A 6 -23.45 -10.70 -45.85
CA GLN A 6 -24.61 -9.83 -46.19
C GLN A 6 -24.84 -8.72 -45.20
N THR A 7 -24.43 -8.93 -43.90
CA THR A 7 -24.63 -7.95 -42.85
C THR A 7 -23.47 -6.93 -42.84
N ASP A 8 -23.81 -5.63 -42.84
CA ASP A 8 -22.82 -4.57 -42.79
C ASP A 8 -22.01 -4.62 -41.49
N ILE A 9 -20.67 -4.48 -41.58
CA ILE A 9 -19.79 -4.41 -40.44
C ILE A 9 -19.83 -2.99 -39.87
N THR A 10 -20.40 -2.86 -38.67
CA THR A 10 -20.42 -1.59 -37.94
C THR A 10 -19.07 -1.31 -37.29
N ALA A 11 -18.41 -0.22 -37.69
CA ALA A 11 -17.16 0.21 -37.06
C ALA A 11 -17.43 0.74 -35.65
N THR A 12 -16.63 0.27 -34.70
CA THR A 12 -16.61 0.80 -33.33
C THR A 12 -15.41 1.72 -33.15
N SER A 13 -15.60 2.86 -32.48
CA SER A 13 -14.52 3.78 -32.14
C SER A 13 -13.58 3.17 -31.10
N LEU A 14 -12.29 3.48 -31.22
CA LEU A 14 -11.32 3.21 -30.19
C LEU A 14 -11.61 4.09 -28.95
N LYS A 15 -11.52 3.50 -27.76
CA LYS A 15 -11.65 4.24 -26.51
C LYS A 15 -10.28 4.74 -26.07
N THR A 16 -10.19 6.02 -25.76
CA THR A 16 -9.02 6.64 -25.12
C THR A 16 -9.29 6.77 -23.63
N PHE A 17 -8.22 6.75 -22.86
CA PHE A 17 -8.26 6.90 -21.40
C PHE A 17 -7.27 7.97 -20.99
N GLU A 18 -7.57 8.69 -19.92
CA GLU A 18 -6.67 9.66 -19.30
C GLU A 18 -6.34 9.23 -17.87
N GLN A 19 -5.13 9.52 -17.44
CA GLN A 19 -4.65 9.22 -16.11
C GLN A 19 -3.96 10.44 -15.51
N GLY A 20 -4.45 10.89 -14.35
CA GLY A 20 -3.77 11.85 -13.50
C GLY A 20 -2.70 11.15 -12.68
N VAL A 21 -1.51 11.75 -12.64
CA VAL A 21 -0.39 11.26 -11.80
C VAL A 21 -0.21 12.19 -10.61
N VAL A 22 0.34 11.68 -9.52
CA VAL A 22 0.63 12.46 -8.33
C VAL A 22 2.10 12.86 -8.30
N VAL A 23 2.35 14.16 -8.09
CA VAL A 23 3.70 14.70 -7.87
C VAL A 23 3.81 15.11 -6.42
N VAL A 24 4.76 14.51 -5.72
CA VAL A 24 5.03 14.72 -4.31
C VAL A 24 6.36 15.45 -4.16
N GLY A 25 6.34 16.65 -3.58
CA GLY A 25 7.54 17.40 -3.24
C GLY A 25 7.80 17.34 -1.74
N ARG A 26 9.03 17.04 -1.36
CA ARG A 26 9.48 17.00 0.02
C ARG A 26 10.76 17.81 0.19
N ALA A 27 11.00 18.31 1.39
CA ALA A 27 12.22 18.99 1.73
C ALA A 27 12.59 18.74 3.19
N LYS A 28 13.89 18.68 3.48
CA LYS A 28 14.41 18.61 4.84
C LYS A 28 15.72 19.36 4.94
N ALA A 29 16.03 19.87 6.13
CA ALA A 29 17.30 20.50 6.43
C ALA A 29 17.99 19.80 7.60
N TRP A 30 19.30 19.66 7.51
CA TRP A 30 20.16 19.14 8.56
C TRP A 30 21.14 20.24 8.98
N VAL A 31 21.44 20.29 10.26
CA VAL A 31 22.27 21.32 10.87
C VAL A 31 23.45 20.69 11.56
N GLU A 32 24.64 21.19 11.26
CA GLU A 32 25.86 20.92 12.00
C GLU A 32 26.33 22.21 12.70
N ARG A 33 26.83 22.07 13.93
CA ARG A 33 27.40 23.18 14.72
C ARG A 33 28.91 23.04 14.78
N ASP A 34 29.63 24.14 14.62
CA ASP A 34 31.10 24.16 14.70
C ASP A 34 31.63 23.55 16.00
N PHE A 35 30.91 23.77 17.11
CA PHE A 35 31.25 23.19 18.39
C PHE A 35 31.24 21.65 18.42
N SER A 36 30.41 21.01 17.61
CA SER A 36 30.39 19.54 17.47
C SER A 36 31.65 19.04 16.79
N TYR A 37 32.13 19.72 15.76
CA TYR A 37 33.37 19.43 15.07
C TYR A 37 34.59 19.52 16.00
N ASP A 38 34.62 20.57 16.84
CA ASP A 38 35.72 20.80 17.77
C ASP A 38 35.80 19.72 18.87
N ILE A 39 34.65 19.28 19.39
CA ILE A 39 34.59 18.27 20.46
C ILE A 39 34.92 16.86 19.95
N THR A 40 34.50 16.52 18.72
CA THR A 40 34.65 15.16 18.19
C THR A 40 35.99 14.88 17.52
N GLY A 41 36.98 15.76 17.72
CA GLY A 41 38.33 15.57 17.19
C GLY A 41 38.45 15.83 15.70
N LYS A 42 37.65 16.79 15.19
CA LYS A 42 37.61 17.23 13.78
C LYS A 42 37.00 16.20 12.82
N GLN A 43 36.05 15.43 13.28
CA GLN A 43 35.22 14.63 12.38
C GLN A 43 34.18 15.56 11.72
N ASP A 44 34.19 15.61 10.39
CA ASP A 44 33.21 16.32 9.60
C ASP A 44 31.97 15.43 9.45
N PHE A 45 30.87 15.83 10.11
CA PHE A 45 29.60 15.07 10.04
C PHE A 45 28.91 15.27 8.69
N MET A 46 29.23 16.35 7.95
CA MET A 46 28.65 16.56 6.62
C MET A 46 29.10 15.49 5.62
N ASP A 47 30.27 14.89 5.78
CA ASP A 47 30.71 13.75 4.97
C ASP A 47 29.85 12.51 5.23
N ALA A 48 29.34 12.33 6.46
CA ALA A 48 28.47 11.21 6.83
C ALA A 48 26.98 11.48 6.50
N VAL A 49 26.59 12.74 6.32
CA VAL A 49 25.18 13.12 6.09
C VAL A 49 24.64 12.58 4.77
N ALA A 50 25.47 12.41 3.74
CA ALA A 50 25.01 11.93 2.44
C ALA A 50 24.32 10.55 2.51
N ALA A 51 24.89 9.63 3.28
CA ALA A 51 24.29 8.30 3.49
C ALA A 51 22.97 8.39 4.27
N GLN A 52 22.94 9.21 5.32
CA GLN A 52 21.72 9.44 6.12
C GLN A 52 20.62 10.14 5.33
N VAL A 53 20.98 11.04 4.39
CA VAL A 53 20.02 11.71 3.50
C VAL A 53 19.40 10.71 2.54
N ALA A 54 20.20 9.79 1.98
CA ALA A 54 19.70 8.75 1.08
C ALA A 54 18.72 7.81 1.82
N GLU A 55 19.11 7.28 2.98
CA GLU A 55 18.27 6.43 3.81
C GLU A 55 16.96 7.14 4.22
N TYR A 56 17.04 8.43 4.58
CA TYR A 56 15.87 9.22 4.88
C TYR A 56 14.94 9.41 3.68
N LYS A 57 15.50 9.64 2.48
CA LYS A 57 14.70 9.78 1.25
C LYS A 57 13.98 8.46 0.94
N ASP A 58 14.68 7.34 1.01
CA ASP A 58 14.12 6.01 0.77
C ASP A 58 12.96 5.72 1.73
N GLY A 59 13.09 6.07 3.03
CA GLY A 59 12.01 5.95 4.01
C GLY A 59 10.79 6.81 3.67
N ILE A 60 10.98 8.07 3.25
CA ILE A 60 9.88 8.95 2.82
C ILE A 60 9.17 8.43 1.55
N ASP A 61 9.92 7.87 0.61
CA ASP A 61 9.35 7.29 -0.61
C ASP A 61 8.52 6.05 -0.28
N GLN A 62 8.98 5.23 0.67
CA GLN A 62 8.23 4.09 1.20
C GLN A 62 6.93 4.54 1.86
N ASP A 63 6.97 5.50 2.79
CA ASP A 63 5.79 6.08 3.44
C ASP A 63 4.78 6.63 2.41
N THR A 64 5.30 7.31 1.39
CA THR A 64 4.49 7.85 0.29
C THR A 64 3.78 6.74 -0.50
N ILE A 65 4.48 5.65 -0.83
CA ILE A 65 3.88 4.49 -1.52
C ILE A 65 2.81 3.83 -0.65
N LEU A 66 3.06 3.66 0.64
CA LEU A 66 2.08 3.11 1.59
C LEU A 66 0.85 4.01 1.72
N ALA A 67 1.03 5.34 1.79
CA ALA A 67 -0.07 6.30 1.81
C ALA A 67 -0.90 6.24 0.51
N ILE A 68 -0.25 6.15 -0.65
CA ILE A 68 -0.92 5.96 -1.95
C ILE A 68 -1.73 4.67 -1.96
N LEU A 69 -1.16 3.54 -1.54
CA LEU A 69 -1.87 2.26 -1.49
C LEU A 69 -3.07 2.34 -0.54
N LYS A 70 -2.93 3.00 0.60
CA LYS A 70 -4.04 3.24 1.54
C LYS A 70 -5.16 4.04 0.87
N GLY A 71 -4.83 5.12 0.17
CA GLY A 71 -5.79 5.95 -0.58
C GLY A 71 -6.47 5.18 -1.72
N VAL A 72 -5.72 4.42 -2.49
CA VAL A 72 -6.25 3.56 -3.57
C VAL A 72 -7.30 2.59 -3.03
N PHE A 73 -7.06 1.96 -1.90
CA PHE A 73 -8.03 1.05 -1.29
C PHE A 73 -9.12 1.74 -0.46
N ALA A 74 -9.05 3.06 -0.28
CA ALA A 74 -10.10 3.88 0.31
C ALA A 74 -11.03 4.52 -0.74
N MET A 75 -10.82 4.29 -2.04
CA MET A 75 -11.63 4.83 -3.12
C MET A 75 -13.12 4.57 -2.91
N ASN A 76 -13.91 5.63 -2.95
CA ASN A 76 -15.36 5.57 -2.76
C ASN A 76 -16.15 6.51 -3.69
N SER A 77 -15.47 7.19 -4.62
CA SER A 77 -16.02 8.23 -5.48
C SER A 77 -17.12 7.73 -6.41
N ASP A 78 -17.02 6.53 -6.93
CA ASP A 78 -17.96 5.95 -7.89
C ASP A 78 -18.16 4.44 -7.71
N ALA A 79 -19.17 3.87 -8.38
CA ALA A 79 -19.51 2.46 -8.26
C ALA A 79 -18.40 1.52 -8.78
N LYS A 80 -17.63 1.97 -9.79
CA LYS A 80 -16.56 1.15 -10.38
C LYS A 80 -15.32 1.15 -9.49
N SER A 81 -14.99 2.28 -8.88
CA SER A 81 -13.94 2.37 -7.86
C SER A 81 -14.26 1.51 -6.63
N LYS A 82 -15.51 1.53 -6.16
CA LYS A 82 -15.99 0.64 -5.08
C LYS A 82 -15.94 -0.84 -5.49
N GLU A 83 -16.30 -1.17 -6.72
CA GLU A 83 -16.18 -2.54 -7.26
C GLU A 83 -14.74 -3.01 -7.26
N PHE A 84 -13.79 -2.16 -7.70
CA PHE A 84 -12.36 -2.45 -7.64
C PHE A 84 -11.92 -2.75 -6.20
N VAL A 85 -12.18 -1.85 -5.27
CA VAL A 85 -11.80 -2.02 -3.86
C VAL A 85 -12.34 -3.35 -3.30
N SER A 86 -13.61 -3.65 -3.52
CA SER A 86 -14.25 -4.89 -3.06
C SER A 86 -13.65 -6.16 -3.68
N LYS A 87 -13.35 -6.12 -4.99
CA LYS A 87 -12.78 -7.28 -5.71
C LYS A 87 -11.30 -7.49 -5.39
N HIS A 88 -10.55 -6.41 -5.16
CA HIS A 88 -9.11 -6.43 -4.91
C HIS A 88 -8.76 -6.46 -3.41
N THR A 89 -9.73 -6.45 -2.52
CA THR A 89 -9.55 -6.70 -1.08
C THR A 89 -10.02 -8.11 -0.74
N SER A 90 -9.15 -8.89 -0.15
CA SER A 90 -9.48 -10.18 0.46
C SER A 90 -9.36 -10.06 1.97
N ASP A 91 -10.33 -10.58 2.68
CA ASP A 91 -10.36 -10.63 4.13
C ASP A 91 -10.29 -12.08 4.56
N VAL A 92 -9.34 -12.39 5.43
CA VAL A 92 -9.11 -13.73 5.96
C VAL A 92 -9.48 -13.71 7.44
N ASP A 93 -10.42 -14.56 7.83
CA ASP A 93 -10.92 -14.67 9.21
C ASP A 93 -9.90 -15.34 10.16
N GLY A 94 -8.60 -15.08 9.99
CA GLY A 94 -7.55 -15.67 10.81
C GLY A 94 -6.18 -15.48 10.19
N ALA A 95 -5.25 -16.37 10.53
CA ALA A 95 -3.91 -16.40 9.95
C ALA A 95 -3.95 -16.80 8.47
N MET A 96 -2.95 -16.38 7.72
CA MET A 96 -2.81 -16.75 6.31
C MET A 96 -2.50 -18.24 6.15
N THR A 97 -3.00 -18.83 5.06
CA THR A 97 -2.81 -20.24 4.70
C THR A 97 -2.19 -20.37 3.29
N ALA A 98 -1.75 -21.58 2.93
CA ALA A 98 -1.18 -21.86 1.62
C ALA A 98 -2.08 -21.44 0.44
N THR A 99 -3.39 -21.41 0.62
CA THR A 99 -4.37 -21.08 -0.44
C THR A 99 -4.71 -19.59 -0.50
N THR A 100 -4.44 -18.83 0.56
CA THR A 100 -4.85 -17.42 0.72
C THR A 100 -4.40 -16.55 -0.45
N LEU A 101 -3.12 -16.59 -0.80
CA LEU A 101 -2.55 -15.76 -1.87
C LEU A 101 -3.17 -16.09 -3.24
N ASN A 102 -3.33 -17.37 -3.55
CA ASN A 102 -3.95 -17.80 -4.81
C ASN A 102 -5.42 -17.38 -4.91
N THR A 103 -6.16 -17.50 -3.83
CA THR A 103 -7.57 -17.09 -3.77
C THR A 103 -7.71 -15.59 -3.93
N ALA A 104 -6.89 -14.78 -3.22
CA ALA A 104 -6.88 -13.34 -3.29
C ALA A 104 -6.54 -12.83 -4.70
N THR A 105 -5.46 -13.31 -5.30
CA THR A 105 -5.05 -12.92 -6.65
C THR A 105 -6.04 -13.35 -7.72
N ASN A 106 -6.70 -14.51 -7.56
CA ASN A 106 -7.76 -14.95 -8.46
C ASN A 106 -9.03 -14.09 -8.33
N LYS A 107 -9.42 -13.70 -7.11
CA LYS A 107 -10.53 -12.79 -6.85
C LYS A 107 -10.30 -11.43 -7.52
N ALA A 108 -9.08 -10.89 -7.43
CA ALA A 108 -8.70 -9.60 -7.99
C ALA A 108 -8.68 -9.60 -9.52
N CYS A 109 -7.90 -10.47 -10.14
CA CYS A 109 -7.57 -10.41 -11.56
C CYS A 109 -8.00 -11.63 -12.37
N GLY A 110 -8.53 -12.70 -11.75
CA GLY A 110 -8.95 -13.94 -12.43
C GLY A 110 -7.79 -14.55 -13.21
N ALA A 111 -7.98 -14.75 -14.54
CA ALA A 111 -6.96 -15.33 -15.42
C ALA A 111 -5.64 -14.54 -15.45
N ASN A 112 -5.67 -13.25 -15.13
CA ASN A 112 -4.49 -12.37 -15.10
C ASN A 112 -3.67 -12.44 -13.80
N LYS A 113 -3.99 -13.38 -12.90
CA LYS A 113 -3.28 -13.52 -11.60
C LYS A 113 -1.76 -13.71 -11.71
N LYS A 114 -1.25 -14.12 -12.89
CA LYS A 114 0.19 -14.27 -13.16
C LYS A 114 0.95 -12.93 -13.20
N LYS A 115 0.25 -11.80 -13.30
CA LYS A 115 0.85 -10.46 -13.26
C LYS A 115 1.41 -10.09 -11.89
N PHE A 116 0.92 -10.71 -10.82
CA PHE A 116 1.43 -10.47 -9.48
C PHE A 116 2.78 -11.14 -9.28
N SER A 117 3.78 -10.36 -8.84
CA SER A 117 5.17 -10.79 -8.66
C SER A 117 5.71 -10.56 -7.25
N LEU A 118 5.12 -9.65 -6.49
CA LEU A 118 5.63 -9.12 -5.23
C LEU A 118 4.56 -9.14 -4.14
N VAL A 119 4.96 -9.48 -2.92
CA VAL A 119 4.12 -9.48 -1.72
C VAL A 119 4.83 -8.69 -0.63
N PHE A 120 4.20 -7.64 -0.13
CA PHE A 120 4.63 -6.89 1.04
C PHE A 120 3.82 -7.33 2.25
N MET A 121 4.45 -7.82 3.29
CA MET A 121 3.80 -8.30 4.50
C MET A 121 4.55 -7.90 5.76
N HIS A 122 3.81 -7.77 6.86
CA HIS A 122 4.36 -7.51 8.18
C HIS A 122 5.16 -8.72 8.69
N SER A 123 6.14 -8.52 9.57
CA SER A 123 6.98 -9.57 10.13
C SER A 123 6.20 -10.67 10.86
N ASP A 124 5.14 -10.32 11.58
CA ASP A 124 4.29 -11.30 12.29
C ASP A 124 3.61 -12.26 11.30
N VAL A 125 3.10 -11.72 10.18
CA VAL A 125 2.49 -12.55 9.12
C VAL A 125 3.53 -13.43 8.45
N SER A 126 4.73 -12.89 8.17
CA SER A 126 5.85 -13.65 7.61
C SER A 126 6.26 -14.79 8.54
N THR A 127 6.39 -14.51 9.83
CA THR A 127 6.72 -15.52 10.84
C THR A 127 5.68 -16.65 10.89
N GLY A 128 4.39 -16.30 10.82
CA GLY A 128 3.31 -17.30 10.74
C GLY A 128 3.45 -18.21 9.51
N LEU A 129 3.76 -17.65 8.35
CA LEU A 129 3.96 -18.41 7.11
C LEU A 129 5.27 -19.23 7.11
N GLU A 130 6.35 -18.72 7.73
CA GLU A 130 7.60 -19.45 7.91
C GLU A 130 7.41 -20.66 8.82
N ASN A 131 6.69 -20.52 9.93
CA ASN A 131 6.34 -21.63 10.82
C ASN A 131 5.53 -22.73 10.10
N LEU A 132 4.76 -22.37 9.10
CA LEU A 132 4.04 -23.30 8.24
C LEU A 132 4.91 -23.85 7.08
N ASN A 133 6.19 -23.45 6.97
CA ASN A 133 7.10 -23.77 5.87
C ASN A 133 6.55 -23.42 4.48
N LEU A 134 5.81 -22.30 4.38
CA LEU A 134 5.22 -21.83 3.12
C LEU A 134 6.11 -20.82 2.39
N ILE A 135 7.07 -20.21 3.08
CA ILE A 135 8.06 -19.31 2.48
C ILE A 135 9.30 -20.12 2.11
N GLU A 136 9.63 -20.16 0.84
CA GLU A 136 10.84 -20.75 0.31
C GLU A 136 11.93 -19.69 0.23
N ARG A 137 13.05 -19.86 0.96
CA ARG A 137 14.18 -18.94 0.86
C ARG A 137 14.94 -19.19 -0.43
N LEU A 138 15.25 -18.13 -1.16
CA LEU A 138 16.04 -18.19 -2.37
C LEU A 138 17.46 -18.64 -2.02
N LYS A 139 18.03 -19.53 -2.84
CA LYS A 139 19.37 -20.08 -2.65
C LYS A 139 20.28 -19.54 -3.74
N TYR A 140 21.45 -19.07 -3.31
CA TYR A 140 22.53 -18.68 -4.20
C TYR A 140 23.66 -19.71 -4.08
N THR A 141 24.14 -20.21 -5.21
CA THR A 141 25.31 -21.09 -5.25
C THR A 141 26.50 -20.27 -5.71
N ASP A 142 27.52 -20.16 -4.85
CA ASP A 142 28.76 -19.46 -5.14
C ASP A 142 29.58 -20.22 -6.19
N LYS A 143 30.60 -19.55 -6.80
CA LYS A 143 31.51 -20.15 -7.78
C LYS A 143 32.21 -21.40 -7.26
N ASP A 144 32.37 -21.53 -5.94
CA ASP A 144 32.97 -22.67 -5.26
C ASP A 144 31.97 -23.81 -4.99
N GLY A 145 30.74 -23.74 -5.52
CA GLY A 145 29.72 -24.76 -5.37
C GLY A 145 29.02 -24.75 -4.00
N ILE A 146 29.27 -23.74 -3.14
CA ILE A 146 28.65 -23.62 -1.82
C ILE A 146 27.29 -22.93 -1.98
N THR A 147 26.22 -23.62 -1.60
CA THR A 147 24.87 -23.07 -1.61
C THR A 147 24.60 -22.30 -0.33
N ARG A 148 24.29 -21.02 -0.43
CA ARG A 148 23.88 -20.15 0.68
C ARG A 148 22.44 -19.73 0.50
N SER A 149 21.66 -19.68 1.57
CA SER A 149 20.32 -19.08 1.55
C SER A 149 20.43 -17.56 1.60
N LEU A 150 19.63 -16.89 0.79
CA LEU A 150 19.44 -15.44 0.84
C LEU A 150 18.33 -15.12 1.85
N ASP A 151 18.37 -13.93 2.42
CA ASP A 151 17.28 -13.43 3.29
C ASP A 151 16.00 -13.05 2.50
N LEU A 152 16.00 -13.27 1.19
CA LEU A 152 14.84 -13.12 0.34
C LEU A 152 14.03 -14.41 0.28
N GLY A 153 12.74 -14.30 0.63
CA GLY A 153 11.79 -15.41 0.54
C GLY A 153 10.92 -15.32 -0.71
N SER A 154 10.39 -16.46 -1.14
CA SER A 154 9.33 -16.53 -2.13
C SER A 154 8.13 -17.30 -1.58
N TRP A 155 6.92 -16.81 -1.84
CA TRP A 155 5.68 -17.48 -1.51
C TRP A 155 4.84 -17.67 -2.77
N ASN A 156 4.56 -18.93 -3.11
CA ASN A 156 3.86 -19.29 -4.36
C ASN A 156 4.49 -18.64 -5.62
N GLY A 157 5.82 -18.59 -5.68
CA GLY A 157 6.58 -18.01 -6.80
C GLY A 157 6.52 -16.48 -6.88
N LYS A 158 6.12 -15.78 -5.80
CA LYS A 158 6.16 -14.32 -5.69
C LYS A 158 7.19 -13.93 -4.64
N LEU A 159 7.94 -12.88 -4.91
CA LEU A 159 8.93 -12.36 -3.98
C LEU A 159 8.22 -11.82 -2.74
N VAL A 160 8.74 -12.13 -1.56
CA VAL A 160 8.25 -11.63 -0.28
C VAL A 160 9.20 -10.55 0.23
N VAL A 161 8.65 -9.39 0.53
CA VAL A 161 9.34 -8.31 1.23
C VAL A 161 8.64 -8.12 2.57
N VAL A 162 9.42 -8.16 3.63
CA VAL A 162 8.94 -7.98 5.01
C VAL A 162 9.19 -6.54 5.43
N ASP A 163 8.16 -5.89 5.96
CA ASP A 163 8.18 -4.50 6.34
C ASP A 163 7.21 -4.25 7.49
N ASP A 164 7.72 -3.72 8.60
CA ASP A 164 6.94 -3.48 9.82
C ASP A 164 6.18 -2.14 9.80
N ASP A 165 6.43 -1.28 8.80
CA ASP A 165 5.68 -0.03 8.60
C ASP A 165 4.33 -0.24 7.92
N LEU A 166 4.02 -1.49 7.54
CA LEU A 166 2.72 -1.85 7.00
C LEU A 166 1.59 -1.66 8.02
N PRO A 167 0.39 -1.22 7.58
CA PRO A 167 -0.71 -0.97 8.48
C PRO A 167 -1.10 -2.21 9.30
N ALA A 168 -0.99 -2.07 10.61
CA ALA A 168 -1.47 -3.02 11.62
C ALA A 168 -2.50 -2.28 12.48
N GLU A 169 -3.75 -2.73 12.44
CA GLU A 169 -4.87 -2.05 13.11
C GLU A 169 -5.55 -3.04 14.07
N GLU A 170 -6.00 -2.54 15.22
CA GLU A 170 -6.87 -3.33 16.09
C GLU A 170 -8.16 -3.66 15.34
N GLY A 171 -8.59 -4.92 15.40
CA GLY A 171 -9.77 -5.39 14.71
C GLY A 171 -10.40 -6.61 15.39
N TYR A 172 -11.39 -7.19 14.71
CA TYR A 172 -12.09 -8.36 15.20
C TYR A 172 -12.09 -9.45 14.14
N PHE A 173 -12.00 -10.69 14.60
CA PHE A 173 -12.06 -11.89 13.77
C PHE A 173 -13.22 -12.78 14.21
N ASP A 174 -13.76 -13.59 13.30
CA ASP A 174 -14.77 -14.58 13.63
C ASP A 174 -14.24 -15.61 14.61
N ALA A 175 -15.03 -15.97 15.58
CA ALA A 175 -14.63 -16.87 16.65
C ALA A 175 -15.78 -17.79 17.05
N ALA A 176 -15.43 -18.96 17.60
CA ALA A 176 -16.39 -19.79 18.30
C ALA A 176 -16.61 -19.25 19.74
N GLU A 177 -17.75 -19.55 20.32
CA GLU A 177 -18.06 -19.21 21.73
C GLU A 177 -17.00 -19.74 22.71
N SER A 178 -16.39 -20.88 22.39
CA SER A 178 -15.35 -21.52 23.20
C SER A 178 -13.96 -20.90 23.03
N THR A 179 -13.79 -19.93 22.14
CA THR A 179 -12.49 -19.26 21.91
C THR A 179 -12.16 -18.36 23.10
N GLU A 180 -10.94 -18.47 23.62
CA GLU A 180 -10.47 -17.60 24.69
C GLU A 180 -10.51 -16.14 24.26
N GLY A 181 -11.11 -15.27 25.10
CA GLY A 181 -11.30 -13.85 24.78
C GLY A 181 -12.42 -13.55 23.79
N ALA A 182 -13.25 -14.53 23.44
CA ALA A 182 -14.38 -14.31 22.55
C ALA A 182 -15.41 -13.36 23.18
N VAL A 183 -15.86 -12.39 22.37
CA VAL A 183 -16.85 -11.37 22.74
C VAL A 183 -18.11 -11.63 21.92
N LYS A 184 -19.26 -11.62 22.58
CA LYS A 184 -20.55 -11.85 21.91
C LYS A 184 -21.02 -10.61 21.18
N VAL A 185 -21.42 -10.76 19.93
CA VAL A 185 -22.02 -9.69 19.14
C VAL A 185 -23.49 -9.53 19.47
N VAL A 186 -23.88 -8.33 19.86
CA VAL A 186 -25.27 -7.98 20.15
C VAL A 186 -25.83 -7.03 19.10
N ALA A 187 -27.15 -6.96 19.00
CA ALA A 187 -27.81 -6.05 18.05
C ALA A 187 -27.52 -4.58 18.38
N ASN A 188 -27.62 -3.70 17.39
CA ASN A 188 -27.24 -2.28 17.52
C ASN A 188 -28.10 -1.50 18.53
N ASP A 189 -29.34 -1.93 18.76
CA ASP A 189 -30.31 -1.38 19.72
C ASP A 189 -30.11 -1.92 21.13
N ALA A 190 -29.36 -3.01 21.30
CA ALA A 190 -29.06 -3.58 22.62
C ALA A 190 -28.03 -2.72 23.37
N THR A 191 -28.09 -2.75 24.70
CA THR A 191 -27.04 -2.20 25.58
C THR A 191 -26.06 -3.33 25.90
N PRO A 192 -24.80 -3.24 25.44
CA PRO A 192 -23.81 -4.30 25.66
C PRO A 192 -23.52 -4.47 27.16
N SER A 193 -23.46 -5.71 27.62
CA SER A 193 -22.94 -6.11 28.92
C SER A 193 -21.42 -6.37 28.84
N ALA A 194 -20.79 -6.69 29.97
CA ALA A 194 -19.39 -7.11 29.96
C ALA A 194 -19.21 -8.37 29.09
N GLY A 195 -18.27 -8.32 28.14
CA GLY A 195 -18.05 -9.41 27.17
C GLY A 195 -18.99 -9.37 25.96
N GLU A 196 -19.67 -8.25 25.73
CA GLU A 196 -20.54 -8.05 24.58
C GLU A 196 -20.11 -6.80 23.76
N ILE A 197 -20.30 -6.82 22.45
CA ILE A 197 -19.99 -5.73 21.54
C ILE A 197 -21.11 -5.52 20.52
N LYS A 198 -21.36 -4.27 20.13
CA LYS A 198 -22.40 -3.97 19.13
C LYS A 198 -22.00 -4.42 17.74
N LEU A 199 -22.96 -4.93 17.00
CA LEU A 199 -22.78 -5.35 15.60
C LEU A 199 -22.18 -4.23 14.72
N SER A 200 -22.58 -2.97 14.92
CA SER A 200 -22.04 -1.83 14.17
C SER A 200 -20.54 -1.58 14.40
N ALA A 201 -20.03 -1.94 15.58
CA ALA A 201 -18.63 -1.75 15.92
C ALA A 201 -17.72 -2.79 15.24
N VAL A 202 -18.23 -3.98 14.96
CA VAL A 202 -17.45 -5.08 14.35
C VAL A 202 -17.67 -5.22 12.84
N THR A 203 -18.80 -4.78 12.32
CA THR A 203 -19.12 -4.86 10.87
C THR A 203 -18.04 -4.34 9.93
N PRO A 204 -17.31 -3.24 10.22
CA PRO A 204 -16.26 -2.72 9.33
C PRO A 204 -15.11 -3.71 9.09
N TYR A 205 -14.88 -4.64 10.01
CA TYR A 205 -13.76 -5.58 9.96
C TYR A 205 -14.04 -6.84 9.14
N PHE A 206 -15.28 -7.07 8.72
CA PHE A 206 -15.69 -8.34 8.08
C PHE A 206 -15.95 -8.24 6.57
N GLY A 207 -15.53 -7.17 5.90
CA GLY A 207 -15.36 -7.10 4.45
C GLY A 207 -16.54 -7.55 3.58
N GLY A 208 -17.77 -7.52 4.11
CA GLY A 208 -18.97 -7.99 3.42
C GLY A 208 -19.46 -9.38 3.87
N LYS A 209 -18.80 -10.04 4.80
CA LYS A 209 -19.36 -11.19 5.50
C LYS A 209 -20.53 -10.73 6.36
N MET A 210 -21.64 -11.41 6.26
CA MET A 210 -22.85 -11.05 7.00
C MET A 210 -22.72 -11.51 8.45
N LEU A 211 -22.42 -10.57 9.34
CA LEU A 211 -22.48 -10.80 10.77
C LEU A 211 -23.92 -10.66 11.26
N ALA A 212 -24.28 -11.46 12.25
CA ALA A 212 -25.57 -11.40 12.92
C ALA A 212 -25.37 -11.27 14.43
N ALA A 213 -26.40 -10.80 15.14
CA ALA A 213 -26.43 -10.88 16.59
C ALA A 213 -26.33 -12.35 17.05
N ASN A 214 -25.70 -12.55 18.20
CA ASN A 214 -25.36 -13.85 18.80
C ASN A 214 -24.22 -14.63 18.12
N MET A 215 -23.47 -14.04 17.20
CA MET A 215 -22.17 -14.53 16.79
C MET A 215 -21.09 -14.10 17.80
N TYR A 216 -19.94 -14.74 17.74
CA TYR A 216 -18.82 -14.42 18.60
C TYR A 216 -17.66 -13.92 17.76
N VAL A 217 -16.92 -12.94 18.29
CA VAL A 217 -15.73 -12.38 17.66
C VAL A 217 -14.61 -12.30 18.69
N VAL A 218 -13.37 -12.41 18.25
CA VAL A 218 -12.20 -12.23 19.10
C VAL A 218 -11.44 -10.97 18.66
N PRO A 219 -11.06 -10.09 19.58
CA PRO A 219 -10.19 -8.96 19.25
C PRO A 219 -8.79 -9.47 18.86
N GLY A 220 -8.14 -8.76 17.99
CA GLY A 220 -6.76 -9.07 17.56
C GLY A 220 -6.23 -7.99 16.64
N ILE A 221 -4.95 -8.09 16.28
CA ILE A 221 -4.34 -7.18 15.33
C ILE A 221 -4.62 -7.69 13.92
N ARG A 222 -5.09 -6.78 13.08
CA ARG A 222 -5.39 -7.01 11.68
C ARG A 222 -4.27 -6.42 10.85
N TYR A 223 -3.48 -7.28 10.23
CA TYR A 223 -2.36 -6.90 9.40
C TYR A 223 -2.80 -6.73 7.95
N THR A 224 -2.24 -5.73 7.29
CA THR A 224 -2.45 -5.47 5.87
C THR A 224 -1.28 -6.00 5.07
N THR A 225 -1.54 -6.90 4.13
CA THR A 225 -0.56 -7.40 3.16
C THR A 225 -0.93 -6.89 1.77
N TYR A 226 0.01 -6.25 1.07
CA TYR A 226 -0.17 -5.82 -0.31
C TYR A 226 0.45 -6.82 -1.27
N VAL A 227 -0.26 -7.11 -2.36
CA VAL A 227 0.22 -7.96 -3.43
C VAL A 227 0.26 -7.14 -4.71
N LEU A 228 1.46 -6.93 -5.23
CA LEU A 228 1.72 -6.06 -6.37
C LEU A 228 2.28 -6.86 -7.54
N GLY A 229 2.06 -6.36 -8.75
CA GLY A 229 2.67 -6.91 -9.95
C GLY A 229 3.69 -5.94 -10.56
N ASP A 230 4.38 -6.40 -11.60
CA ASP A 230 5.30 -5.56 -12.33
C ASP A 230 4.56 -4.35 -12.94
N GLY A 231 5.12 -3.15 -12.75
CA GLY A 231 4.50 -1.91 -13.19
C GLY A 231 3.24 -1.52 -12.43
N ALA A 232 2.98 -2.09 -11.24
CA ALA A 232 1.84 -1.72 -10.40
C ALA A 232 1.88 -0.24 -9.98
N VAL A 233 3.07 0.30 -9.71
CA VAL A 233 3.31 1.72 -9.47
C VAL A 233 4.52 2.14 -10.29
N SER A 234 4.34 3.14 -11.16
CA SER A 234 5.45 3.77 -11.86
C SER A 234 5.99 4.91 -11.01
N TYR A 235 7.31 5.00 -10.92
CA TYR A 235 8.04 6.02 -10.16
C TYR A 235 9.00 6.76 -11.09
N GLU A 236 9.07 8.09 -10.94
CA GLU A 236 9.99 8.95 -11.67
C GLU A 236 10.47 10.08 -10.76
N ASP A 237 11.78 10.22 -10.60
CA ASP A 237 12.37 11.39 -9.92
C ASP A 237 12.38 12.57 -10.91
N ILE A 238 11.57 13.58 -10.65
CA ILE A 238 11.49 14.80 -11.46
C ILE A 238 12.61 15.78 -11.07
N GLY A 239 13.18 15.64 -9.89
CA GLY A 239 14.18 16.51 -9.31
C GLY A 239 13.66 17.89 -8.90
N ALA A 240 14.53 18.69 -8.32
CA ALA A 240 14.29 20.09 -8.01
C ALA A 240 15.32 20.97 -8.72
N LYS A 241 14.97 22.25 -9.00
CA LYS A 241 15.90 23.21 -9.63
C LYS A 241 17.23 23.33 -8.87
N VAL A 242 17.14 23.32 -7.53
CA VAL A 242 18.30 23.29 -6.61
C VAL A 242 18.02 22.17 -5.63
N PRO A 243 18.51 20.95 -5.89
CA PRO A 243 18.18 19.77 -5.06
C PRO A 243 18.86 19.84 -3.69
N TYR A 244 20.06 20.36 -3.61
CA TYR A 244 20.77 20.57 -2.35
C TYR A 244 21.44 21.94 -2.33
N GLU A 245 21.54 22.54 -1.15
CA GLU A 245 22.17 23.84 -0.93
C GLU A 245 22.73 23.87 0.49
N MET A 246 23.97 24.32 0.62
CA MET A 246 24.58 24.55 1.93
C MET A 246 24.53 26.04 2.28
N GLY A 247 24.07 26.34 3.48
CA GLY A 247 24.04 27.68 4.04
C GLY A 247 24.83 27.73 5.34
N ARG A 248 25.74 28.72 5.47
CA ARG A 248 26.48 28.98 6.70
C ARG A 248 25.92 30.19 7.42
N ASP A 249 25.65 30.05 8.70
CA ASP A 249 25.27 31.17 9.58
C ASP A 249 26.28 31.27 10.76
N PRO A 250 27.23 32.18 10.69
CA PRO A 250 28.28 32.31 11.73
C PRO A 250 27.74 32.88 13.03
N ALA A 251 26.57 33.50 13.04
CA ALA A 251 25.98 34.14 14.20
C ALA A 251 25.16 33.18 15.07
N LYS A 252 24.69 32.09 14.51
CA LYS A 252 23.90 31.08 15.24
C LYS A 252 24.79 30.00 15.83
N ASN A 253 24.53 29.66 17.10
CA ASN A 253 25.17 28.53 17.81
C ASN A 253 26.72 28.54 17.79
N GLY A 254 27.34 29.72 17.63
CA GLY A 254 28.81 29.85 17.53
C GLY A 254 29.40 29.49 16.18
N GLY A 255 28.57 29.37 15.17
CA GLY A 255 28.80 28.92 13.82
C GLY A 255 27.99 27.66 13.54
N GLN A 256 27.27 27.68 12.41
CA GLN A 256 26.38 26.61 12.04
C GLN A 256 26.36 26.43 10.52
N ASP A 257 26.53 25.21 10.05
CA ASP A 257 26.29 24.82 8.66
C ASP A 257 24.95 24.11 8.54
N THR A 258 24.18 24.45 7.51
CA THR A 258 22.86 23.85 7.24
C THR A 258 22.83 23.32 5.82
N LEU A 259 22.56 22.03 5.69
CA LEU A 259 22.30 21.38 4.40
C LEU A 259 20.80 21.37 4.17
N TYR A 260 20.34 22.03 3.11
CA TYR A 260 18.96 22.00 2.64
C TYR A 260 18.86 21.01 1.50
N ASN A 261 17.97 20.02 1.62
CA ASN A 261 17.68 19.07 0.56
C ASN A 261 16.22 19.19 0.13
N ARG A 262 15.98 19.14 -1.18
CA ARG A 262 14.65 19.25 -1.82
C ARG A 262 14.57 18.27 -2.96
N TRP A 263 13.45 17.52 -3.02
CA TRP A 263 13.21 16.57 -4.12
C TRP A 263 11.74 16.58 -4.52
N ARG A 264 11.45 16.07 -5.69
CA ARG A 264 10.11 15.90 -6.25
C ARG A 264 10.06 14.59 -6.99
N ASP A 265 9.13 13.76 -6.59
CA ASP A 265 8.92 12.45 -7.15
C ASP A 265 7.51 12.34 -7.72
N CYS A 266 7.39 11.63 -8.83
CA CYS A 266 6.12 11.35 -9.48
C CYS A 266 5.76 9.89 -9.27
N PHE A 267 4.54 9.65 -8.81
CA PHE A 267 3.99 8.31 -8.61
C PHE A 267 2.75 8.14 -9.46
N ALA A 268 2.66 7.02 -10.17
CA ALA A 268 1.54 6.69 -11.02
C ALA A 268 1.13 5.23 -10.82
N PRO A 269 0.14 4.95 -9.94
CA PRO A 269 -0.44 3.62 -9.82
C PRO A 269 -1.13 3.23 -11.11
N PHE A 270 -0.83 2.04 -11.64
CA PHE A 270 -1.37 1.60 -12.92
C PHE A 270 -2.91 1.49 -12.89
N GLY A 271 -3.54 2.17 -13.82
CA GLY A 271 -5.00 2.14 -13.98
C GLY A 271 -5.78 2.93 -12.93
N ILE A 272 -5.10 3.76 -12.12
CA ILE A 272 -5.70 4.60 -11.09
C ILE A 272 -5.24 6.02 -11.30
N SER A 273 -6.18 6.98 -11.25
CA SER A 273 -5.98 8.40 -11.50
C SER A 273 -6.07 9.18 -10.20
N TYR A 274 -5.22 10.19 -10.04
CA TYR A 274 -5.26 11.14 -8.94
C TYR A 274 -5.94 12.43 -9.38
N GLU A 275 -7.09 12.79 -8.77
CA GLU A 275 -7.94 13.89 -9.23
C GLU A 275 -7.97 15.13 -8.30
N LYS A 276 -7.22 15.10 -7.19
CA LYS A 276 -7.10 16.25 -6.25
C LYS A 276 -8.41 16.80 -5.69
N VAL A 277 -9.41 15.96 -5.49
CA VAL A 277 -10.76 16.41 -5.09
C VAL A 277 -10.76 17.03 -3.69
N SER A 278 -10.00 16.44 -2.74
CA SER A 278 -9.91 16.90 -1.35
C SER A 278 -8.52 17.39 -0.95
N GLN A 279 -7.60 17.58 -1.92
CA GLN A 279 -6.27 18.10 -1.64
C GLN A 279 -6.30 19.61 -1.40
N ALA A 280 -5.89 20.06 -0.21
CA ALA A 280 -5.76 21.46 0.16
C ALA A 280 -4.35 22.03 -0.04
N SER A 281 -3.31 21.19 0.09
CA SER A 281 -1.91 21.59 -0.02
C SER A 281 -1.43 21.65 -1.48
N LEU A 282 -0.37 22.43 -1.76
CA LEU A 282 0.24 22.51 -3.09
C LEU A 282 0.94 21.21 -3.49
N SER A 283 1.59 20.55 -2.52
CA SER A 283 2.13 19.22 -2.65
C SER A 283 1.37 18.33 -1.68
N PRO A 284 0.82 17.19 -2.11
CA PRO A 284 -0.03 16.38 -1.25
C PRO A 284 0.75 15.87 -0.04
N THR A 285 0.11 15.93 1.13
CA THR A 285 0.57 15.29 2.35
C THR A 285 0.23 13.80 2.34
N ASP A 286 0.86 13.01 3.20
CA ASP A 286 0.57 11.57 3.29
C ASP A 286 -0.89 11.30 3.70
N THR A 287 -1.49 12.19 4.51
CA THR A 287 -2.93 12.14 4.83
C THR A 287 -3.81 12.39 3.62
N GLU A 288 -3.47 13.36 2.76
CA GLU A 288 -4.20 13.65 1.53
C GLU A 288 -4.02 12.55 0.48
N LEU A 289 -2.83 11.91 0.44
CA LEU A 289 -2.59 10.72 -0.39
C LEU A 289 -3.41 9.51 0.08
N ALA A 290 -3.59 9.36 1.39
CA ALA A 290 -4.39 8.29 1.98
C ALA A 290 -5.90 8.51 1.86
N ASP A 291 -6.35 9.71 1.46
CA ASP A 291 -7.76 10.00 1.26
C ASP A 291 -8.28 9.43 -0.06
N GLY A 292 -9.19 8.48 0.04
CA GLY A 292 -9.80 7.81 -1.11
C GLY A 292 -10.63 8.72 -2.03
N ALA A 293 -11.03 9.92 -1.58
CA ALA A 293 -11.74 10.89 -2.41
C ALA A 293 -10.86 11.47 -3.53
N ASN A 294 -9.54 11.45 -3.36
CA ASN A 294 -8.58 11.95 -4.35
C ASN A 294 -8.28 10.94 -5.47
N TRP A 295 -8.72 9.69 -5.32
CA TRP A 295 -8.41 8.59 -6.24
C TRP A 295 -9.64 8.07 -6.97
N VAL A 296 -9.47 7.74 -8.25
CA VAL A 296 -10.51 7.15 -9.09
C VAL A 296 -9.88 6.16 -10.09
N LEU A 297 -10.66 5.19 -10.56
CA LEU A 297 -10.22 4.36 -11.68
C LEU A 297 -10.06 5.21 -12.95
N VAL A 298 -9.00 4.93 -13.70
CA VAL A 298 -8.77 5.55 -15.02
C VAL A 298 -10.01 5.40 -15.88
N HIS A 299 -10.45 6.51 -16.47
CA HIS A 299 -11.66 6.61 -17.28
C HIS A 299 -11.46 7.45 -18.55
N SER A 300 -12.50 7.54 -19.37
CA SER A 300 -12.48 8.20 -20.69
C SER A 300 -12.54 9.73 -20.66
N GLY A 301 -12.37 10.39 -19.51
CA GLY A 301 -12.40 11.85 -19.40
C GLY A 301 -13.78 12.50 -19.50
N GLU A 302 -14.86 11.72 -19.67
CA GLU A 302 -16.22 12.27 -19.77
C GLU A 302 -16.64 13.00 -18.48
N ALA A 303 -17.13 14.21 -18.63
CA ALA A 303 -17.58 15.05 -17.51
C ALA A 303 -18.72 14.39 -16.72
N GLN A 304 -19.64 13.72 -17.41
CA GLN A 304 -20.75 13.00 -16.78
C GLN A 304 -20.31 11.59 -16.36
N ALA A 305 -20.25 11.33 -15.06
CA ALA A 305 -19.85 10.04 -14.52
C ALA A 305 -20.60 8.82 -15.09
N ALA A 306 -21.90 8.99 -15.41
CA ALA A 306 -22.72 7.95 -16.02
C ALA A 306 -22.29 7.55 -17.45
N LYS A 307 -21.57 8.43 -18.16
CA LYS A 307 -21.06 8.19 -19.52
C LYS A 307 -19.61 7.71 -19.53
N ARG A 308 -18.92 7.76 -18.39
CA ARG A 308 -17.52 7.35 -18.28
C ARG A 308 -17.35 5.86 -18.58
N SER A 309 -16.39 5.56 -19.43
CA SER A 309 -15.87 4.20 -19.60
C SER A 309 -14.63 4.05 -18.73
N TYR A 310 -14.61 3.03 -17.89
CA TYR A 310 -13.51 2.76 -16.97
C TYR A 310 -12.62 1.63 -17.47
N ILE A 311 -11.35 1.64 -17.08
CA ILE A 311 -10.45 0.50 -17.32
C ILE A 311 -11.00 -0.74 -16.60
N ASN A 312 -10.75 -1.91 -17.18
CA ASN A 312 -11.17 -3.15 -16.54
C ASN A 312 -10.30 -3.39 -15.28
N HIS A 313 -10.92 -3.47 -14.11
CA HIS A 313 -10.21 -3.68 -12.85
C HIS A 313 -9.29 -4.92 -12.88
N LYS A 314 -9.62 -5.99 -13.63
CA LYS A 314 -8.79 -7.19 -13.78
C LYS A 314 -7.44 -6.95 -14.47
N ALA A 315 -7.24 -5.76 -15.07
CA ALA A 315 -5.95 -5.39 -15.66
C ALA A 315 -4.98 -4.83 -14.61
N ILE A 316 -5.47 -4.38 -13.46
CA ILE A 316 -4.72 -3.68 -12.42
C ILE A 316 -4.11 -4.70 -11.46
N PRO A 317 -2.77 -4.84 -11.43
CA PRO A 317 -2.11 -5.84 -10.60
C PRO A 317 -1.80 -5.30 -9.19
N ILE A 318 -2.81 -4.81 -8.50
CA ILE A 318 -2.72 -4.28 -7.12
C ILE A 318 -3.81 -4.98 -6.32
N ALA A 319 -3.47 -5.69 -5.26
CA ALA A 319 -4.42 -6.35 -4.37
C ALA A 319 -4.01 -6.19 -2.91
N ARG A 320 -4.97 -6.33 -2.01
CA ARG A 320 -4.80 -6.22 -0.56
C ARG A 320 -5.41 -7.44 0.13
N ILE A 321 -4.72 -7.94 1.14
CA ILE A 321 -5.19 -9.02 1.99
C ILE A 321 -5.15 -8.53 3.43
N PHE A 322 -6.23 -8.73 4.14
CA PHE A 322 -6.28 -8.57 5.59
C PHE A 322 -6.21 -9.93 6.26
N SER A 323 -5.37 -10.07 7.28
CA SER A 323 -5.23 -11.31 8.05
C SER A 323 -4.87 -11.01 9.50
N ARG A 324 -4.94 -12.05 10.32
CA ARG A 324 -4.32 -12.12 11.64
C ARG A 324 -2.87 -12.59 11.46
N GLY A 325 -1.95 -12.11 12.29
CA GLY A 325 -0.57 -12.58 12.32
C GLY A 325 -0.44 -14.02 12.86
#